data_de91fda5812098fa8c0b56efb2dded49
#
_entry.id   de91fda5812098fa8c0b56efb2dded49
#
_cell.length_a   1.000
_cell.length_b   1.000
_cell.length_c   1.000
_cell.angle_alpha   90.00
_cell.angle_beta   90.00
_cell.angle_gamma   90.00
#
_symmetry.space_group_name_H-M   'P 1'
#
loop_
_entity.id
_entity.type
_entity.pdbx_description
1 polymer ?
#
loop_
_entity_poly.entity_id
_entity_poly.type
_entity_poly.pdbx_seq_one_letter_code
_entity_poly.pdbx_strand_id
1 'polypeptide(L)'
;MISTQKGSSNRSKQRHVSLIHFIWYQICRTSLWFAFKICFRVHYKNSRHLPGKGPVLVVANHQSFLDPPAIGCGVFRRMNFLARKTLFKFKPFGWLIDSVDAIPLDQEGIGFAGIKETLRRLKNDEAVLIFPEGSRSFDGQIAPFTSGYVTLAVRSQATIVPVAIAGAFEVFPRTRMFPSFFKRGIRIEYGKPLTYNDYADMSEEEIHQSVLHRIQEMFDRLNSH
;
A
#
# COMPACT_ATOMS: atom_id res chain seq x y z
N MET A 1 32.50 39.81 23.55
CA MET A 1 31.20 39.67 22.84
C MET A 1 31.02 38.21 22.45
N ILE A 2 30.24 37.48 23.21
CA ILE A 2 30.02 36.03 23.04
C ILE A 2 28.73 35.89 22.26
N SER A 3 28.83 35.40 21.02
CA SER A 3 27.69 35.11 20.13
C SER A 3 27.15 33.76 20.51
N THR A 4 25.98 33.76 21.13
CA THR A 4 25.18 32.57 21.44
C THR A 4 24.48 32.05 20.17
N GLN A 5 25.00 30.92 19.64
CA GLN A 5 24.26 30.16 18.62
C GLN A 5 23.01 29.53 19.24
N LYS A 6 21.85 30.00 18.80
CA LYS A 6 20.56 29.31 19.02
C LYS A 6 20.52 28.04 18.19
N GLY A 7 20.79 26.91 18.82
CA GLY A 7 20.51 25.60 18.25
C GLY A 7 19.01 25.42 18.03
N SER A 8 18.56 25.44 16.78
CA SER A 8 17.18 25.14 16.41
C SER A 8 16.95 23.63 16.58
N SER A 9 16.36 23.28 17.69
CA SER A 9 15.81 21.94 17.95
C SER A 9 14.60 21.70 17.03
N ASN A 10 14.85 21.22 15.83
CA ASN A 10 13.82 20.72 14.95
C ASN A 10 13.49 19.26 15.34
N ARG A 11 12.88 19.09 16.53
CA ARG A 11 12.22 17.84 16.88
C ARG A 11 11.01 17.69 15.96
N SER A 12 11.15 16.84 14.95
CA SER A 12 10.02 16.35 14.14
C SER A 12 8.88 15.97 15.08
N LYS A 13 7.74 16.67 14.99
CA LYS A 13 6.51 16.29 15.68
C LYS A 13 6.11 14.90 15.18
N GLN A 14 6.54 13.86 15.89
CA GLN A 14 5.85 12.57 15.81
C GLN A 14 4.37 12.85 16.09
N ARG A 15 3.53 12.65 15.08
CA ARG A 15 2.07 12.64 15.32
C ARG A 15 1.82 11.48 16.26
N HIS A 16 1.69 11.75 17.54
CA HIS A 16 1.04 10.82 18.46
C HIS A 16 -0.37 10.63 17.90
N VAL A 17 -0.59 9.49 17.23
CA VAL A 17 -1.93 9.13 16.79
C VAL A 17 -2.75 9.02 18.06
N SER A 18 -3.74 9.90 18.23
CA SER A 18 -4.64 9.84 19.37
C SER A 18 -5.22 8.43 19.47
N LEU A 19 -5.32 7.89 20.68
CA LEU A 19 -5.96 6.58 20.91
C LEU A 19 -7.33 6.49 20.22
N ILE A 20 -8.06 7.60 20.17
CA ILE A 20 -9.36 7.71 19.49
C ILE A 20 -9.21 7.46 17.98
N HIS A 21 -8.20 8.04 17.33
CA HIS A 21 -7.94 7.81 15.90
C HIS A 21 -7.52 6.36 15.62
N PHE A 22 -6.74 5.75 16.52
CA PHE A 22 -6.37 4.35 16.39
C PHE A 22 -7.61 3.44 16.52
N ILE A 23 -8.46 3.66 17.51
CA ILE A 23 -9.71 2.91 17.70
C ILE A 23 -10.62 3.08 16.50
N TRP A 24 -10.79 4.32 16.01
CA TRP A 24 -11.59 4.63 14.81
C TRP A 24 -11.07 3.86 13.58
N TYR A 25 -9.76 3.91 13.33
CA TYR A 25 -9.16 3.15 12.24
C TYR A 25 -9.46 1.66 12.35
N GLN A 26 -9.34 1.07 13.54
CA GLN A 26 -9.62 -0.36 13.74
C GLN A 26 -11.10 -0.70 13.55
N ILE A 27 -12.01 0.18 13.92
CA ILE A 27 -13.45 0.02 13.66
C ILE A 27 -13.71 0.03 12.15
N CYS A 28 -13.23 1.05 11.43
CA CYS A 28 -13.37 1.15 9.97
C CYS A 28 -12.76 -0.08 9.27
N ARG A 29 -11.53 -0.44 9.63
CA ARG A 29 -10.85 -1.62 9.09
C ARG A 29 -11.65 -2.91 9.30
N THR A 30 -12.14 -3.13 10.52
CA THR A 30 -12.87 -4.36 10.86
C THR A 30 -14.22 -4.41 10.15
N SER A 31 -14.95 -3.30 10.09
CA SER A 31 -16.21 -3.20 9.34
C SER A 31 -16.00 -3.47 7.85
N LEU A 32 -14.96 -2.89 7.25
CA LEU A 32 -14.58 -3.15 5.86
C LEU A 32 -14.17 -4.60 5.66
N TRP A 33 -13.40 -5.18 6.58
CA TRP A 33 -13.01 -6.59 6.52
C TRP A 33 -14.23 -7.52 6.46
N PHE A 34 -15.24 -7.29 7.31
CA PHE A 34 -16.49 -8.04 7.28
C PHE A 34 -17.23 -7.84 5.95
N ALA A 35 -17.36 -6.60 5.48
CA ALA A 35 -17.98 -6.30 4.20
C ALA A 35 -17.26 -7.01 3.03
N PHE A 36 -15.92 -6.96 3.01
CA PHE A 36 -15.12 -7.64 2.01
C PHE A 36 -15.27 -9.17 2.07
N LYS A 37 -15.33 -9.75 3.27
CA LYS A 37 -15.55 -11.19 3.47
C LYS A 37 -16.93 -11.63 2.95
N ILE A 38 -17.97 -10.87 3.21
CA ILE A 38 -19.36 -11.20 2.85
C ILE A 38 -19.61 -10.89 1.37
N CYS A 39 -19.35 -9.65 0.94
CA CYS A 39 -19.72 -9.19 -0.39
C CYS A 39 -18.81 -9.69 -1.51
N PHE A 40 -17.51 -9.82 -1.21
CA PHE A 40 -16.46 -10.13 -2.21
C PHE A 40 -15.69 -11.41 -1.90
N ARG A 41 -16.08 -12.16 -0.88
CA ARG A 41 -15.45 -13.44 -0.47
C ARG A 41 -13.92 -13.34 -0.42
N VAL A 42 -13.40 -12.28 0.20
CA VAL A 42 -11.95 -12.04 0.24
C VAL A 42 -11.24 -13.11 1.07
N HIS A 43 -10.20 -13.71 0.49
CA HIS A 43 -9.31 -14.66 1.16
C HIS A 43 -7.92 -14.08 1.31
N TYR A 44 -7.37 -14.19 2.51
CA TYR A 44 -6.03 -13.70 2.85
C TYR A 44 -5.10 -14.87 3.14
N LYS A 45 -3.91 -14.86 2.51
CA LYS A 45 -2.80 -15.77 2.83
C LYS A 45 -1.64 -14.97 3.42
N ASN A 46 -1.03 -15.52 4.45
CA ASN A 46 0.24 -15.04 5.00
C ASN A 46 0.25 -13.58 5.48
N SER A 47 -0.88 -13.01 5.92
CA SER A 47 -0.96 -11.61 6.39
C SER A 47 0.00 -11.28 7.55
N ARG A 48 0.46 -12.30 8.30
CA ARG A 48 1.49 -12.16 9.34
C ARG A 48 2.90 -11.83 8.79
N HIS A 49 3.12 -11.94 7.46
CA HIS A 49 4.37 -11.52 6.83
C HIS A 49 4.55 -10.00 6.84
N LEU A 50 3.49 -9.21 7.08
CA LEU A 50 3.66 -7.78 7.27
C LEU A 50 4.26 -7.48 8.64
N PRO A 51 5.47 -6.88 8.72
CA PRO A 51 6.08 -6.53 10.00
C PRO A 51 5.23 -5.56 10.80
N GLY A 52 5.11 -5.79 12.11
CA GLY A 52 4.32 -4.93 13.00
C GLY A 52 4.95 -3.56 13.28
N LYS A 53 6.26 -3.39 13.05
CA LYS A 53 7.04 -2.17 13.36
C LYS A 53 8.06 -1.91 12.25
N GLY A 54 8.69 -0.74 12.31
CA GLY A 54 9.70 -0.28 11.37
C GLY A 54 9.13 0.18 10.02
N PRO A 55 9.94 0.75 9.13
CA PRO A 55 9.51 1.17 7.81
C PRO A 55 9.14 -0.02 6.93
N VAL A 56 7.96 -0.02 6.34
CA VAL A 56 7.50 -1.09 5.45
C VAL A 56 6.97 -0.51 4.16
N LEU A 57 7.52 -0.95 3.04
CA LEU A 57 7.02 -0.66 1.71
C LEU A 57 6.30 -1.89 1.16
N VAL A 58 4.98 -1.82 1.10
CA VAL A 58 4.16 -2.87 0.48
C VAL A 58 4.07 -2.58 -1.01
N VAL A 59 4.47 -3.55 -1.81
CA VAL A 59 4.49 -3.47 -3.28
C VAL A 59 3.50 -4.48 -3.83
N ALA A 60 2.48 -4.03 -4.57
CA ALA A 60 1.41 -4.88 -5.06
C ALA A 60 1.06 -4.61 -6.53
N ASN A 61 0.49 -5.59 -7.22
CA ASN A 61 -0.19 -5.40 -8.50
C ASN A 61 -1.56 -4.72 -8.29
N HIS A 62 -2.09 -4.07 -9.35
CA HIS A 62 -3.27 -3.20 -9.25
C HIS A 62 -4.37 -3.54 -10.24
N GLN A 63 -5.44 -4.16 -9.77
CA GLN A 63 -6.58 -4.60 -10.58
C GLN A 63 -7.82 -3.72 -10.44
N SER A 64 -8.04 -3.12 -9.26
CA SER A 64 -9.32 -2.53 -8.89
C SER A 64 -9.19 -1.34 -7.95
N PHE A 65 -10.20 -0.50 -7.86
CA PHE A 65 -10.35 0.47 -6.77
C PHE A 65 -10.49 -0.19 -5.39
N LEU A 66 -10.83 -1.49 -5.36
CA LEU A 66 -10.96 -2.25 -4.12
C LEU A 66 -9.61 -2.71 -3.55
N ASP A 67 -8.51 -2.67 -4.33
CA ASP A 67 -7.23 -3.23 -3.91
C ASP A 67 -6.66 -2.57 -2.65
N PRO A 68 -6.55 -1.22 -2.56
CA PRO A 68 -5.98 -0.60 -1.38
C PRO A 68 -6.74 -0.95 -0.09
N PRO A 69 -8.07 -0.80 0.01
CA PRO A 69 -8.80 -1.18 1.21
C PRO A 69 -8.80 -2.70 1.43
N ALA A 70 -8.83 -3.54 0.38
CA ALA A 70 -8.79 -4.98 0.53
C ALA A 70 -7.44 -5.45 1.12
N ILE A 71 -6.31 -4.93 0.61
CA ILE A 71 -4.98 -5.22 1.15
C ILE A 71 -4.87 -4.69 2.58
N GLY A 72 -5.26 -3.44 2.83
CA GLY A 72 -5.17 -2.81 4.16
C GLY A 72 -6.00 -3.53 5.23
N CYS A 73 -7.19 -4.05 4.89
CA CYS A 73 -8.04 -4.78 5.84
C CYS A 73 -7.46 -6.14 6.27
N GLY A 74 -6.59 -6.75 5.47
CA GLY A 74 -5.98 -8.05 5.75
C GLY A 74 -4.96 -8.04 6.89
N VAL A 75 -4.54 -6.87 7.35
CA VAL A 75 -3.51 -6.68 8.39
C VAL A 75 -3.98 -5.76 9.50
N PHE A 76 -3.43 -5.94 10.70
CA PHE A 76 -3.76 -5.08 11.84
C PHE A 76 -3.01 -3.75 11.84
N ARG A 77 -1.84 -3.73 11.20
CA ARG A 77 -1.02 -2.54 11.10
C ARG A 77 -1.68 -1.51 10.22
N ARG A 78 -1.66 -0.25 10.67
CA ARG A 78 -2.10 0.89 9.87
C ARG A 78 -1.26 0.99 8.61
N MET A 79 -1.92 1.14 7.46
CA MET A 79 -1.28 1.20 6.16
C MET A 79 -1.71 2.48 5.45
N ASN A 80 -0.74 3.28 5.05
CA ASN A 80 -0.98 4.44 4.21
C ASN A 80 -0.99 3.99 2.74
N PHE A 81 -1.81 4.60 1.91
CA PHE A 81 -1.82 4.35 0.47
C PHE A 81 -1.94 5.65 -0.31
N LEU A 82 -1.40 5.64 -1.50
CA LEU A 82 -1.41 6.78 -2.39
C LEU A 82 -2.76 6.85 -3.12
N ALA A 83 -3.45 7.98 -3.05
CA ALA A 83 -4.76 8.17 -3.66
C ALA A 83 -4.81 9.45 -4.49
N ARG A 84 -5.46 9.42 -5.66
CA ARG A 84 -5.61 10.61 -6.50
C ARG A 84 -6.42 11.68 -5.76
N LYS A 85 -6.00 12.96 -5.82
CA LYS A 85 -6.74 14.10 -5.26
C LYS A 85 -8.18 14.18 -5.74
N THR A 86 -8.49 13.70 -6.92
CA THR A 86 -9.86 13.65 -7.45
C THR A 86 -10.80 12.83 -6.58
N LEU A 87 -10.30 11.80 -5.88
CA LEU A 87 -11.08 10.96 -4.97
C LEU A 87 -11.53 11.71 -3.72
N PHE A 88 -10.76 12.72 -3.30
CA PHE A 88 -11.09 13.57 -2.14
C PHE A 88 -12.17 14.61 -2.45
N LYS A 89 -12.50 14.85 -3.74
CA LYS A 89 -13.54 15.81 -4.15
C LYS A 89 -14.96 15.35 -3.78
N PHE A 90 -15.21 14.04 -3.78
CA PHE A 90 -16.48 13.47 -3.35
C PHE A 90 -16.49 13.39 -1.82
N LYS A 91 -17.09 14.39 -1.17
CA LYS A 91 -16.97 14.64 0.28
C LYS A 91 -17.10 13.43 1.20
N PRO A 92 -18.13 12.54 1.11
CA PRO A 92 -18.23 11.39 2.00
C PRO A 92 -17.07 10.40 1.85
N PHE A 93 -16.66 10.14 0.61
CA PHE A 93 -15.55 9.24 0.31
C PHE A 93 -14.20 9.88 0.62
N GLY A 94 -14.05 11.18 0.31
CA GLY A 94 -12.87 11.97 0.63
C GLY A 94 -12.60 11.97 2.14
N TRP A 95 -13.63 12.21 2.96
CA TRP A 95 -13.52 12.13 4.41
C TRP A 95 -13.12 10.72 4.89
N LEU A 96 -13.68 9.66 4.31
CA LEU A 96 -13.35 8.29 4.65
C LEU A 96 -11.87 7.98 4.36
N ILE A 97 -11.39 8.27 3.14
CA ILE A 97 -9.99 7.97 2.76
C ILE A 97 -8.99 8.86 3.50
N ASP A 98 -9.37 10.09 3.84
CA ASP A 98 -8.55 10.97 4.69
C ASP A 98 -8.46 10.43 6.13
N SER A 99 -9.57 9.92 6.66
CA SER A 99 -9.62 9.32 8.00
C SER A 99 -8.78 8.04 8.14
N VAL A 100 -8.44 7.40 7.03
CA VAL A 100 -7.55 6.23 6.97
C VAL A 100 -6.16 6.57 6.39
N ASP A 101 -5.76 7.86 6.41
CA ASP A 101 -4.45 8.39 6.02
C ASP A 101 -4.03 8.14 4.57
N ALA A 102 -4.95 8.20 3.64
CA ALA A 102 -4.60 8.24 2.24
C ALA A 102 -3.71 9.44 1.90
N ILE A 103 -2.65 9.22 1.15
CA ILE A 103 -1.73 10.25 0.70
C ILE A 103 -2.26 10.81 -0.62
N PRO A 104 -2.66 12.09 -0.68
CA PRO A 104 -3.20 12.67 -1.92
C PRO A 104 -2.10 12.86 -2.96
N LEU A 105 -2.35 12.38 -4.19
CA LEU A 105 -1.51 12.59 -5.37
C LEU A 105 -2.15 13.58 -6.33
N ASP A 106 -1.35 14.50 -6.87
CA ASP A 106 -1.81 15.53 -7.81
C ASP A 106 -2.05 15.01 -9.24
N GLN A 107 -1.31 13.99 -9.66
CA GLN A 107 -1.29 13.48 -11.05
C GLN A 107 -1.31 11.95 -11.12
N GLU A 108 -1.38 11.40 -12.33
CA GLU A 108 -1.15 9.98 -12.58
C GLU A 108 0.32 9.63 -12.28
N GLY A 109 0.52 8.61 -11.45
CA GLY A 109 1.83 8.19 -10.97
C GLY A 109 2.27 8.91 -9.68
N ILE A 110 3.41 8.47 -9.15
CA ILE A 110 4.00 9.04 -7.94
C ILE A 110 4.81 10.28 -8.34
N GLY A 111 4.19 11.46 -8.41
CA GLY A 111 4.89 12.72 -8.62
C GLY A 111 5.86 13.05 -7.49
N PHE A 112 6.72 14.08 -7.68
CA PHE A 112 7.74 14.49 -6.70
C PHE A 112 7.19 14.67 -5.26
N ALA A 113 6.00 15.25 -5.14
CA ALA A 113 5.34 15.43 -3.84
C ALA A 113 4.97 14.09 -3.19
N GLY A 114 4.48 13.12 -3.97
CA GLY A 114 4.16 11.77 -3.50
C GLY A 114 5.40 10.99 -3.06
N ILE A 115 6.50 11.11 -3.82
CA ILE A 115 7.81 10.53 -3.45
C ILE A 115 8.28 11.06 -2.10
N LYS A 116 8.27 12.40 -1.95
CA LYS A 116 8.69 13.07 -0.70
C LYS A 116 7.83 12.64 0.49
N GLU A 117 6.52 12.58 0.32
CA GLU A 117 5.60 12.19 1.40
C GLU A 117 5.77 10.70 1.74
N THR A 118 5.91 9.82 0.74
CA THR A 118 6.18 8.39 0.95
C THR A 118 7.47 8.19 1.75
N LEU A 119 8.56 8.85 1.36
CA LEU A 119 9.83 8.80 2.11
C LEU A 119 9.66 9.32 3.54
N ARG A 120 8.90 10.39 3.73
CA ARG A 120 8.63 10.93 5.07
C ARG A 120 7.88 9.91 5.94
N ARG A 121 6.87 9.24 5.39
CA ARG A 121 6.10 8.20 6.10
C ARG A 121 6.97 7.01 6.45
N LEU A 122 7.74 6.50 5.50
CA LEU A 122 8.65 5.38 5.74
C LEU A 122 9.68 5.73 6.84
N LYS A 123 10.29 6.93 6.79
CA LYS A 123 11.23 7.39 7.83
C LYS A 123 10.60 7.60 9.22
N ASN A 124 9.28 7.65 9.30
CA ASN A 124 8.51 7.68 10.55
C ASN A 124 8.04 6.27 10.97
N ASP A 125 8.68 5.22 10.47
CA ASP A 125 8.33 3.83 10.76
C ASP A 125 6.88 3.47 10.38
N GLU A 126 6.33 4.09 9.33
CA GLU A 126 4.99 3.79 8.85
C GLU A 126 5.03 2.74 7.72
N ALA A 127 3.91 2.06 7.49
CA ALA A 127 3.73 1.18 6.33
C ALA A 127 3.05 1.96 5.20
N VAL A 128 3.61 1.84 3.99
CA VAL A 128 3.07 2.49 2.78
C VAL A 128 2.83 1.45 1.70
N LEU A 129 1.63 1.45 1.12
CA LEU A 129 1.26 0.61 -0.02
C LEU A 129 1.42 1.41 -1.32
N ILE A 130 2.09 0.79 -2.28
CA ILE A 130 2.26 1.33 -3.63
C ILE A 130 1.93 0.29 -4.69
N PHE A 131 1.52 0.79 -5.84
CA PHE A 131 1.26 0.00 -7.05
C PHE A 131 2.20 0.49 -8.15
N PRO A 132 3.32 -0.22 -8.43
CA PRO A 132 4.33 0.24 -9.38
C PRO A 132 3.86 0.30 -10.83
N GLU A 133 2.71 -0.30 -11.14
CA GLU A 133 2.04 -0.19 -12.45
C GLU A 133 1.58 1.26 -12.76
N GLY A 134 1.43 2.11 -11.73
CA GLY A 134 0.97 3.49 -11.87
C GLY A 134 -0.50 3.65 -12.25
N SER A 135 -1.15 2.60 -12.75
CA SER A 135 -2.57 2.56 -13.08
C SER A 135 -3.17 1.18 -12.81
N ARG A 136 -4.50 1.09 -12.76
CA ARG A 136 -5.18 -0.20 -12.68
C ARG A 136 -5.07 -0.95 -13.99
N SER A 137 -4.92 -2.27 -13.92
CA SER A 137 -4.87 -3.18 -15.06
C SER A 137 -6.06 -2.99 -16.01
N PHE A 138 -5.82 -3.19 -17.30
CA PHE A 138 -6.85 -3.13 -18.35
C PHE A 138 -7.51 -4.48 -18.63
N ASP A 139 -6.80 -5.56 -18.39
CA ASP A 139 -7.15 -6.93 -18.76
C ASP A 139 -7.13 -7.92 -17.57
N GLY A 140 -6.81 -7.40 -16.37
CA GLY A 140 -6.69 -8.22 -15.16
C GLY A 140 -5.31 -8.85 -14.97
N GLN A 141 -4.36 -8.66 -15.92
CA GLN A 141 -2.99 -9.14 -15.80
C GLN A 141 -2.11 -8.09 -15.10
N ILE A 142 -0.92 -8.51 -14.69
CA ILE A 142 0.09 -7.60 -14.13
C ILE A 142 0.70 -6.79 -15.28
N ALA A 143 0.60 -5.46 -15.19
CA ALA A 143 1.24 -4.57 -16.13
C ALA A 143 2.73 -4.34 -15.74
N PRO A 144 3.57 -3.82 -16.65
CA PRO A 144 4.95 -3.52 -16.34
C PRO A 144 5.12 -2.61 -15.13
N PHE A 145 6.01 -2.98 -14.20
CA PHE A 145 6.33 -2.20 -13.03
C PHE A 145 7.39 -1.15 -13.31
N THR A 146 7.22 0.04 -12.77
CA THR A 146 8.30 1.04 -12.72
C THR A 146 9.20 0.78 -11.51
N SER A 147 10.52 0.91 -11.67
CA SER A 147 11.51 0.61 -10.61
C SER A 147 11.62 1.68 -9.51
N GLY A 148 10.93 2.83 -9.64
CA GLY A 148 11.05 3.96 -8.70
C GLY A 148 10.77 3.62 -7.23
N TYR A 149 10.04 2.56 -6.94
CA TYR A 149 9.83 2.09 -5.56
C TYR A 149 11.09 1.52 -4.91
N VAL A 150 12.04 1.00 -5.70
CA VAL A 150 13.30 0.47 -5.19
C VAL A 150 14.12 1.58 -4.55
N THR A 151 14.22 2.73 -5.23
CA THR A 151 14.87 3.92 -4.67
C THR A 151 14.22 4.38 -3.36
N LEU A 152 12.88 4.28 -3.23
CA LEU A 152 12.17 4.58 -1.98
C LEU A 152 12.56 3.60 -0.87
N ALA A 153 12.60 2.30 -1.17
CA ALA A 153 12.99 1.26 -0.23
C ALA A 153 14.43 1.44 0.26
N VAL A 154 15.39 1.61 -0.66
CA VAL A 154 16.81 1.80 -0.34
C VAL A 154 17.02 3.05 0.51
N ARG A 155 16.45 4.20 0.12
CA ARG A 155 16.61 5.48 0.84
C ARG A 155 15.97 5.51 2.23
N SER A 156 14.99 4.67 2.47
CA SER A 156 14.31 4.57 3.77
C SER A 156 14.72 3.34 4.57
N GLN A 157 15.53 2.45 3.99
CA GLN A 157 15.89 1.14 4.56
C GLN A 157 14.62 0.32 4.93
N ALA A 158 13.57 0.45 4.13
CA ALA A 158 12.29 -0.16 4.41
C ALA A 158 12.30 -1.65 4.10
N THR A 159 11.65 -2.44 4.94
CA THR A 159 11.32 -3.81 4.57
C THR A 159 10.34 -3.81 3.41
N ILE A 160 10.68 -4.47 2.30
CA ILE A 160 9.79 -4.64 1.16
C ILE A 160 8.91 -5.86 1.39
N VAL A 161 7.58 -5.70 1.30
CA VAL A 161 6.62 -6.80 1.36
C VAL A 161 5.91 -6.89 0.01
N PRO A 162 6.26 -7.89 -0.83
CA PRO A 162 5.53 -8.13 -2.07
C PRO A 162 4.14 -8.68 -1.77
N VAL A 163 3.13 -8.20 -2.47
CA VAL A 163 1.73 -8.66 -2.31
C VAL A 163 1.13 -8.92 -3.69
N ALA A 164 0.47 -10.05 -3.84
CA ALA A 164 -0.33 -10.33 -5.03
C ALA A 164 -1.82 -10.28 -4.70
N ILE A 165 -2.59 -9.67 -5.61
CA ILE A 165 -4.05 -9.65 -5.57
C ILE A 165 -4.61 -10.21 -6.88
N ALA A 166 -5.58 -11.12 -6.78
CA ALA A 166 -6.27 -11.73 -7.91
C ALA A 166 -7.78 -11.76 -7.68
N GLY A 167 -8.57 -11.70 -8.75
CA GLY A 167 -10.03 -11.71 -8.69
C GLY A 167 -10.67 -10.33 -8.49
N ALA A 168 -9.90 -9.30 -8.20
CA ALA A 168 -10.43 -7.95 -8.01
C ALA A 168 -10.85 -7.28 -9.33
N PHE A 169 -10.21 -7.65 -10.43
CA PHE A 169 -10.58 -7.20 -11.78
C PHE A 169 -11.99 -7.68 -12.16
N GLU A 170 -12.31 -8.95 -11.94
CA GLU A 170 -13.62 -9.53 -12.25
C GLU A 170 -14.74 -8.92 -11.39
N VAL A 171 -14.39 -8.53 -10.16
CA VAL A 171 -15.32 -7.90 -9.22
C VAL A 171 -15.58 -6.45 -9.59
N PHE A 172 -14.53 -5.66 -9.82
CA PHE A 172 -14.67 -4.22 -10.09
C PHE A 172 -13.57 -3.69 -11.00
N PRO A 173 -13.62 -3.99 -12.32
CA PRO A 173 -12.69 -3.46 -13.31
C PRO A 173 -12.85 -1.95 -13.48
N ARG A 174 -11.85 -1.32 -14.05
CA ARG A 174 -11.85 0.13 -14.31
C ARG A 174 -12.98 0.61 -15.25
N THR A 175 -13.53 -0.29 -16.04
CA THR A 175 -14.58 -0.02 -17.04
C THR A 175 -16.00 -0.06 -16.46
N ARG A 176 -16.17 -0.47 -15.20
CA ARG A 176 -17.45 -0.60 -14.54
C ARG A 176 -17.70 0.52 -13.52
N MET A 177 -18.96 0.99 -13.39
CA MET A 177 -19.34 1.97 -12.36
C MET A 177 -19.60 1.36 -11.00
N PHE A 178 -20.05 0.09 -10.95
CA PHE A 178 -20.42 -0.61 -9.71
C PHE A 178 -19.72 -1.98 -9.62
N PRO A 179 -19.34 -2.42 -8.42
CA PRO A 179 -18.77 -3.74 -8.23
C PRO A 179 -19.83 -4.84 -8.43
N SER A 180 -19.37 -6.01 -8.87
CA SER A 180 -20.19 -7.22 -8.91
C SER A 180 -20.07 -7.97 -7.60
N PHE A 181 -21.18 -8.13 -6.90
CA PHE A 181 -21.23 -8.86 -5.63
C PHE A 181 -21.33 -10.37 -5.88
N PHE A 182 -20.83 -11.17 -4.92
CA PHE A 182 -20.98 -12.62 -4.86
C PHE A 182 -20.39 -13.42 -6.04
N LYS A 183 -19.53 -12.80 -6.84
CA LYS A 183 -18.77 -13.47 -7.90
C LYS A 183 -17.54 -14.21 -7.35
N ARG A 184 -16.63 -14.60 -8.25
CA ARG A 184 -15.34 -15.21 -7.91
C ARG A 184 -14.62 -14.33 -6.89
N GLY A 185 -14.22 -14.92 -5.74
CA GLY A 185 -13.69 -14.16 -4.61
C GLY A 185 -12.35 -13.47 -4.91
N ILE A 186 -12.09 -12.36 -4.21
CA ILE A 186 -10.80 -11.70 -4.23
C ILE A 186 -9.81 -12.51 -3.37
N ARG A 187 -8.62 -12.75 -3.86
CA ARG A 187 -7.56 -13.49 -3.17
C ARG A 187 -6.34 -12.61 -3.04
N ILE A 188 -5.79 -12.54 -1.83
CA ILE A 188 -4.64 -11.70 -1.50
C ILE A 188 -3.60 -12.57 -0.79
N GLU A 189 -2.36 -12.55 -1.30
CA GLU A 189 -1.24 -13.24 -0.70
C GLU A 189 -0.12 -12.24 -0.37
N TYR A 190 0.31 -12.22 0.90
CA TYR A 190 1.47 -11.45 1.35
C TYR A 190 2.70 -12.35 1.24
N GLY A 191 3.65 -11.98 0.41
CA GLY A 191 4.91 -12.69 0.23
C GLY A 191 5.84 -12.53 1.44
N LYS A 192 6.89 -13.34 1.47
CA LYS A 192 7.94 -13.19 2.49
C LYS A 192 8.57 -11.80 2.39
N PRO A 193 8.72 -11.08 3.53
CA PRO A 193 9.36 -9.78 3.53
C PRO A 193 10.83 -9.89 3.11
N LEU A 194 11.31 -8.87 2.39
CA LEU A 194 12.73 -8.63 2.18
C LEU A 194 13.13 -7.49 3.12
N THR A 195 13.93 -7.81 4.14
CA THR A 195 14.51 -6.79 5.04
C THR A 195 15.61 -6.02 4.32
N TYR A 196 16.01 -4.87 4.85
CA TYR A 196 17.11 -4.11 4.25
C TYR A 196 18.39 -4.94 4.08
N ASN A 197 18.71 -5.78 5.05
CA ASN A 197 19.87 -6.65 4.99
C ASN A 197 19.80 -7.70 3.87
N ASP A 198 18.60 -8.09 3.45
CA ASP A 198 18.43 -9.06 2.37
C ASP A 198 18.70 -8.48 0.98
N TYR A 199 18.70 -7.14 0.84
CA TYR A 199 18.88 -6.47 -0.44
C TYR A 199 19.91 -5.33 -0.45
N ALA A 200 20.60 -5.07 0.68
CA ALA A 200 21.55 -3.96 0.79
C ALA A 200 22.69 -4.02 -0.23
N ASP A 201 23.12 -5.23 -0.57
CA ASP A 201 24.23 -5.48 -1.51
C ASP A 201 23.74 -5.77 -2.94
N MET A 202 22.42 -5.72 -3.18
CA MET A 202 21.84 -5.93 -4.51
C MET A 202 21.77 -4.61 -5.29
N SER A 203 21.92 -4.70 -6.60
CA SER A 203 21.59 -3.58 -7.49
C SER A 203 20.09 -3.27 -7.49
N GLU A 204 19.71 -2.04 -7.86
CA GLU A 204 18.30 -1.66 -7.96
C GLU A 204 17.53 -2.58 -8.94
N GLU A 205 18.16 -3.05 -10.01
CA GLU A 205 17.58 -3.96 -10.99
C GLU A 205 17.34 -5.36 -10.39
N GLU A 206 18.30 -5.91 -9.64
CA GLU A 206 18.14 -7.21 -8.97
C GLU A 206 17.02 -7.18 -7.94
N ILE A 207 16.91 -6.10 -7.16
CA ILE A 207 15.81 -5.90 -6.22
C ILE A 207 14.48 -5.87 -6.99
N HIS A 208 14.42 -5.09 -8.07
CA HIS A 208 13.22 -4.95 -8.90
C HIS A 208 12.76 -6.29 -9.45
N GLN A 209 13.67 -7.05 -10.08
CA GLN A 209 13.35 -8.35 -10.66
C GLN A 209 12.94 -9.38 -9.59
N SER A 210 13.61 -9.38 -8.43
CA SER A 210 13.25 -10.27 -7.32
C SER A 210 11.84 -10.00 -6.81
N VAL A 211 11.45 -8.73 -6.64
CA VAL A 211 10.10 -8.35 -6.17
C VAL A 211 9.05 -8.70 -7.21
N LEU A 212 9.29 -8.34 -8.48
CA LEU A 212 8.37 -8.63 -9.59
C LEU A 212 8.13 -10.13 -9.74
N HIS A 213 9.20 -10.93 -9.76
CA HIS A 213 9.11 -12.39 -9.86
C HIS A 213 8.26 -13.00 -8.73
N ARG A 214 8.49 -12.56 -7.48
CA ARG A 214 7.69 -13.03 -6.33
C ARG A 214 6.22 -12.69 -6.45
N ILE A 215 5.89 -11.48 -6.93
CA ILE A 215 4.50 -11.07 -7.13
C ILE A 215 3.87 -11.89 -8.25
N GLN A 216 4.57 -12.12 -9.37
CA GLN A 216 4.09 -12.92 -10.49
C GLN A 216 3.81 -14.36 -10.06
N GLU A 217 4.73 -15.02 -9.36
CA GLU A 217 4.53 -16.37 -8.85
C GLU A 217 3.31 -16.50 -7.92
N MET A 218 3.14 -15.53 -7.01
CA MET A 218 1.98 -15.50 -6.13
C MET A 218 0.69 -15.29 -6.92
N PHE A 219 0.70 -14.39 -7.90
CA PHE A 219 -0.43 -14.09 -8.75
C PHE A 219 -0.86 -15.31 -9.57
N ASP A 220 0.09 -16.04 -10.16
CA ASP A 220 -0.17 -17.25 -10.94
C ASP A 220 -0.77 -18.35 -10.06
N ARG A 221 -0.23 -18.56 -8.84
CA ARG A 221 -0.82 -19.48 -7.86
C ARG A 221 -2.24 -19.10 -7.44
N LEU A 222 -2.51 -17.80 -7.30
CA LEU A 222 -3.86 -17.32 -6.95
C LEU A 222 -4.86 -17.52 -8.09
N ASN A 223 -4.42 -17.50 -9.35
CA ASN A 223 -5.28 -17.68 -10.52
C ASN A 223 -5.50 -19.15 -10.89
N SER A 224 -4.61 -20.06 -10.49
CA SER A 224 -4.73 -21.50 -10.75
C SER A 224 -5.79 -22.22 -9.90
N HIS A 225 -6.40 -21.52 -8.95
CA HIS A 225 -7.47 -21.99 -8.06
C HIS A 225 -8.73 -21.13 -8.21
#